data_31af39cbc1c03610daaefa7225db93b8
#
_entry.id   31af39cbc1c03610daaefa7225db93b8
#
_cell.length_a   1.000
_cell.length_b   1.000
_cell.length_c   1.000
_cell.angle_alpha   90.00
_cell.angle_beta   90.00
_cell.angle_gamma   90.00
#
_symmetry.space_group_name_H-M   'P 1'
#
loop_
_entity.id
_entity.type
_entity.pdbx_description
1 polymer ?
#
loop_
_entity_poly.entity_id
_entity_poly.type
_entity_poly.pdbx_seq_one_letter_code
_entity_poly.pdbx_strand_id
1 'polypeptide(L)'
;MSEKPLIWLGDSRETIRAFADDVRKIAGFQLWRVQRGLEPNDWKPMPSVGLGVQEIRIHTGTEHRVLYVAKFAEAVYVLHAFEKRTRRMPQDDLHVARQRLRLLINQRARRKG
;
A
#
# COMPACT_ATOMS: atom_id res chain seq x y z
N MET A 1 13.94 5.10 17.63
CA MET A 1 12.87 5.69 16.81
C MET A 1 11.66 4.77 16.87
N SER A 2 10.50 5.36 17.04
CA SER A 2 9.26 4.58 17.10
C SER A 2 8.82 4.15 15.71
N GLU A 3 8.22 2.98 15.61
CA GLU A 3 7.58 2.52 14.40
C GLU A 3 6.30 3.32 14.18
N LYS A 4 6.03 3.63 12.91
CA LYS A 4 4.71 4.13 12.56
C LYS A 4 3.71 2.98 12.57
N PRO A 5 2.48 3.20 13.04
CA PRO A 5 1.46 2.17 12.89
C PRO A 5 1.05 1.98 11.43
N LEU A 6 0.54 0.78 11.12
CA LEU A 6 -0.14 0.54 9.85
C LEU A 6 -1.62 0.86 10.02
N ILE A 7 -2.15 1.61 9.08
CA ILE A 7 -3.59 1.86 9.00
C ILE A 7 -4.08 1.32 7.67
N TRP A 8 -5.03 0.41 7.72
CA TRP A 8 -5.56 -0.32 6.57
C TRP A 8 -6.80 0.39 6.05
N LEU A 9 -6.79 0.71 4.75
CA LEU A 9 -7.96 1.33 4.12
C LEU A 9 -8.77 0.27 3.38
N GLY A 10 -10.08 0.36 3.49
CA GLY A 10 -11.00 -0.59 2.87
C GLY A 10 -10.68 -2.01 3.31
N ASP A 11 -10.64 -2.92 2.34
CA ASP A 11 -10.37 -4.34 2.57
C ASP A 11 -8.89 -4.72 2.39
N SER A 12 -7.97 -3.76 2.42
CA SER A 12 -6.56 -4.03 2.11
C SER A 12 -5.93 -5.07 3.04
N ARG A 13 -6.30 -5.06 4.32
CA ARG A 13 -5.78 -6.05 5.27
C ARG A 13 -6.28 -7.46 4.95
N GLU A 14 -7.57 -7.60 4.73
CA GLU A 14 -8.20 -8.88 4.41
C GLU A 14 -7.64 -9.43 3.11
N THR A 15 -7.41 -8.57 2.12
CA THR A 15 -6.81 -8.98 0.86
C THR A 15 -5.42 -9.57 1.05
N ILE A 16 -4.55 -8.89 1.81
CA ILE A 16 -3.19 -9.40 2.06
C ILE A 16 -3.24 -10.69 2.88
N ARG A 17 -4.13 -10.78 3.85
CA ARG A 17 -4.29 -12.01 4.65
C ARG A 17 -4.75 -13.21 3.83
N ALA A 18 -5.44 -12.96 2.73
CA ALA A 18 -5.91 -14.02 1.83
C ALA A 18 -4.87 -14.46 0.80
N PHE A 19 -3.74 -13.75 0.68
CA PHE A 19 -2.66 -14.16 -0.21
C PHE A 19 -2.04 -15.47 0.28
N ALA A 20 -1.38 -16.18 -0.63
CA ALA A 20 -0.60 -17.37 -0.28
C ALA A 20 0.44 -17.01 0.80
N ASP A 21 0.81 -17.98 1.62
CA ASP A 21 1.67 -17.77 2.78
C ASP A 21 2.96 -17.02 2.46
N ASP A 22 3.65 -17.40 1.37
CA ASP A 22 4.91 -16.77 0.98
C ASP A 22 4.70 -15.30 0.62
N VAL A 23 3.66 -14.99 -0.15
CA VAL A 23 3.34 -13.60 -0.54
C VAL A 23 2.97 -12.78 0.69
N ARG A 24 2.13 -13.35 1.56
CA ARG A 24 1.68 -12.66 2.78
C ARG A 24 2.85 -12.31 3.69
N LYS A 25 3.78 -13.24 3.87
CA LYS A 25 4.97 -13.02 4.71
C LYS A 25 5.87 -11.93 4.13
N ILE A 26 6.07 -11.95 2.82
CA ILE A 26 6.87 -10.92 2.14
C ILE A 26 6.20 -9.55 2.29
N ALA A 27 4.89 -9.48 2.06
CA ALA A 27 4.15 -8.21 2.20
C ALA A 27 4.28 -7.66 3.62
N GLY A 28 4.11 -8.50 4.62
CA GLY A 28 4.24 -8.10 6.02
C GLY A 28 5.64 -7.59 6.36
N PHE A 29 6.68 -8.28 5.88
CA PHE A 29 8.07 -7.87 6.11
C PHE A 29 8.36 -6.52 5.44
N GLN A 30 7.92 -6.34 4.20
CA GLN A 30 8.17 -5.09 3.48
C GLN A 30 7.44 -3.91 4.13
N LEU A 31 6.20 -4.12 4.57
CA LEU A 31 5.45 -3.09 5.30
C LEU A 31 6.12 -2.75 6.63
N TRP A 32 6.65 -3.75 7.32
CA TRP A 32 7.41 -3.52 8.55
C TRP A 32 8.62 -2.63 8.30
N ARG A 33 9.35 -2.85 7.20
CA ARG A 33 10.45 -1.97 6.82
C ARG A 33 9.97 -0.52 6.65
N VAL A 34 8.86 -0.33 5.95
CA VAL A 34 8.28 1.01 5.75
C VAL A 34 7.91 1.67 7.07
N GLN A 35 7.33 0.90 8.00
CA GLN A 35 7.00 1.41 9.34
C GLN A 35 8.23 1.95 10.07
N ARG A 36 9.38 1.38 9.80
CA ARG A 36 10.64 1.78 10.43
C ARG A 36 11.37 2.89 9.65
N GLY A 37 10.75 3.45 8.64
CA GLY A 37 11.36 4.51 7.84
C GLY A 37 12.32 4.01 6.76
N LEU A 38 12.31 2.71 6.49
CA LEU A 38 13.13 2.12 5.44
C LEU A 38 12.30 1.92 4.17
N GLU A 39 12.97 1.85 3.04
CA GLU A 39 12.28 1.55 1.79
C GLU A 39 12.13 0.03 1.61
N PRO A 40 11.07 -0.43 0.93
CA PRO A 40 10.96 -1.83 0.56
C PRO A 40 12.09 -2.27 -0.36
N ASN A 41 12.31 -3.58 -0.45
CA ASN A 41 13.37 -4.12 -1.30
C ASN A 41 13.12 -3.87 -2.79
N ASP A 42 11.86 -3.93 -3.22
CA ASP A 42 11.49 -3.65 -4.60
C ASP A 42 10.23 -2.78 -4.60
N TRP A 43 10.37 -1.55 -5.06
CA TRP A 43 9.29 -0.58 -5.01
C TRP A 43 9.45 0.46 -6.12
N LYS A 44 8.37 1.18 -6.37
CA LYS A 44 8.43 2.35 -7.23
C LYS A 44 7.33 3.36 -6.85
N PRO A 45 7.52 4.64 -7.19
CA PRO A 45 6.45 5.61 -7.00
C PRO A 45 5.28 5.36 -7.95
N MET A 46 4.08 5.71 -7.50
CA MET A 46 2.85 5.55 -8.29
C MET A 46 2.12 6.89 -8.40
N PRO A 47 2.67 7.85 -9.18
CA PRO A 47 2.05 9.15 -9.33
C PRO A 47 0.68 9.10 -10.01
N SER A 48 0.40 8.04 -10.77
CA SER A 48 -0.92 7.84 -11.38
C SER A 48 -2.03 7.64 -10.35
N VAL A 49 -1.69 7.21 -9.13
CA VAL A 49 -2.65 7.12 -8.03
C VAL A 49 -2.71 8.45 -7.29
N GLY A 50 -1.57 9.01 -6.95
CA GLY A 50 -1.50 10.29 -6.27
C GLY A 50 -0.12 10.58 -5.73
N LEU A 51 0.07 11.81 -5.27
CA LEU A 51 1.34 12.28 -4.73
C LEU A 51 1.71 11.49 -3.48
N GLY A 52 2.91 10.96 -3.45
CA GLY A 52 3.42 10.21 -2.29
C GLY A 52 2.99 8.76 -2.24
N VAL A 53 2.20 8.29 -3.19
CA VAL A 53 1.82 6.88 -3.26
C VAL A 53 2.99 6.08 -3.82
N GLN A 54 3.27 4.95 -3.17
CA GLN A 54 4.34 4.04 -3.56
C GLN A 54 3.78 2.62 -3.69
N GLU A 55 4.48 1.82 -4.49
CA GLU A 55 4.07 0.44 -4.79
C GLU A 55 5.16 -0.51 -4.33
N ILE A 56 4.83 -1.44 -3.45
CA ILE A 56 5.70 -2.60 -3.16
C ILE A 56 5.43 -3.65 -4.23
N ARG A 57 6.50 -4.21 -4.78
CA ARG A 57 6.43 -5.24 -5.82
C ARG A 57 6.91 -6.56 -5.24
N ILE A 58 6.10 -7.59 -5.36
CA ILE A 58 6.36 -8.92 -4.80
C ILE A 58 6.35 -9.94 -5.93
N HIS A 59 7.44 -10.69 -6.05
CA HIS A 59 7.66 -11.67 -7.12
C HIS A 59 7.89 -13.05 -6.50
N THR A 60 6.92 -13.96 -6.65
CA THR A 60 7.00 -15.31 -6.08
C THR A 60 6.62 -16.38 -7.10
N GLY A 61 6.79 -16.11 -8.39
CA GLY A 61 6.19 -16.94 -9.44
C GLY A 61 4.85 -16.36 -9.88
N THR A 62 4.17 -15.67 -8.97
CA THR A 62 3.07 -14.78 -9.25
C THR A 62 3.51 -13.35 -8.91
N GLU A 63 2.77 -12.36 -9.39
CA GLU A 63 3.08 -10.95 -9.19
C GLU A 63 2.04 -10.31 -8.30
N HIS A 64 2.48 -9.69 -7.22
CA HIS A 64 1.58 -8.99 -6.31
C HIS A 64 2.07 -7.57 -6.08
N ARG A 65 1.15 -6.68 -5.78
CA ARG A 65 1.43 -5.27 -5.54
C ARG A 65 0.72 -4.80 -4.28
N VAL A 66 1.41 -3.96 -3.51
CA VAL A 66 0.82 -3.31 -2.34
C VAL A 66 1.02 -1.81 -2.52
N LEU A 67 -0.06 -1.06 -2.56
CA LEU A 67 -0.04 0.40 -2.72
C LEU A 67 -0.20 1.05 -1.36
N TYR A 68 0.70 1.97 -1.02
CA TYR A 68 0.72 2.58 0.31
C TYR A 68 1.19 4.03 0.24
N VAL A 69 0.94 4.76 1.33
CA VAL A 69 1.43 6.13 1.54
C VAL A 69 2.14 6.18 2.88
N ALA A 70 3.39 6.63 2.91
CA ALA A 70 4.20 6.72 4.12
C ALA A 70 4.69 8.14 4.43
N LYS A 71 4.28 9.14 3.65
CA LYS A 71 4.75 10.52 3.81
C LYS A 71 4.17 11.22 5.05
N PHE A 72 3.08 10.71 5.61
CA PHE A 72 2.46 11.33 6.78
C PHE A 72 3.16 10.85 8.05
N ALA A 73 3.40 11.77 8.98
CA ALA A 73 4.17 11.46 10.19
C ALA A 73 3.45 10.45 11.10
N GLU A 74 2.14 10.42 11.08
CA GLU A 74 1.35 9.63 12.03
C GLU A 74 1.24 8.15 11.71
N ALA A 75 1.37 7.74 10.43
CA ALA A 75 1.10 6.35 10.08
C ALA A 75 1.56 6.00 8.67
N VAL A 76 1.66 4.71 8.39
CA VAL A 76 1.74 4.15 7.04
C VAL A 76 0.32 3.71 6.66
N TYR A 77 -0.23 4.26 5.59
CA TYR A 77 -1.57 3.94 5.13
C TYR A 77 -1.50 2.97 3.96
N VAL A 78 -2.08 1.79 4.13
CA VAL A 78 -2.13 0.79 3.07
C VAL A 78 -3.44 1.00 2.30
N LEU A 79 -3.30 1.43 1.04
CA LEU A 79 -4.45 1.78 0.20
C LEU A 79 -5.12 0.55 -0.41
N HIS A 80 -4.32 -0.37 -0.94
CA HIS A 80 -4.84 -1.47 -1.76
C HIS A 80 -3.76 -2.51 -1.99
N ALA A 81 -4.17 -3.75 -2.20
CA ALA A 81 -3.27 -4.83 -2.57
C ALA A 81 -3.97 -5.74 -3.56
N PHE A 82 -3.21 -6.32 -4.49
CA PHE A 82 -3.80 -7.17 -5.53
C PHE A 82 -2.75 -8.06 -6.19
N GLU A 83 -3.22 -9.13 -6.83
CA GLU A 83 -2.39 -9.94 -7.71
C GLU A 83 -2.42 -9.32 -9.11
N LYS A 84 -1.25 -9.06 -9.67
CA LYS A 84 -1.12 -8.45 -10.99
C LYS A 84 -0.94 -9.55 -12.02
N ARG A 85 -1.93 -9.73 -12.88
CA ARG A 85 -1.96 -10.81 -13.89
C ARG A 85 -1.69 -10.33 -15.31
N THR A 86 -1.55 -9.01 -15.50
CA THR A 86 -1.35 -8.39 -16.82
C THR A 86 -0.13 -7.49 -16.79
N ARG A 87 0.42 -7.18 -17.96
CA ARG A 87 1.56 -6.26 -18.05
C ARG A 87 1.19 -4.84 -17.64
N ARG A 88 -0.01 -4.41 -18.02
CA ARG A 88 -0.49 -3.07 -17.64
C ARG A 88 -1.02 -3.10 -16.22
N MET A 89 -0.89 -1.97 -15.54
CA MET A 89 -1.52 -1.80 -14.24
C MET A 89 -3.04 -1.91 -14.42
N PRO A 90 -3.72 -2.80 -13.68
CA PRO A 90 -5.18 -2.95 -13.80
C PRO A 90 -5.89 -1.65 -13.43
N GLN A 91 -6.80 -1.20 -14.30
CA GLN A 91 -7.50 0.06 -14.11
C GLN A 91 -8.43 0.02 -12.91
N ASP A 92 -9.07 -1.12 -12.63
CA ASP A 92 -9.94 -1.26 -11.48
C ASP A 92 -9.17 -1.08 -10.17
N ASP A 93 -7.96 -1.65 -10.11
CA ASP A 93 -7.12 -1.53 -8.91
C ASP A 93 -6.62 -0.09 -8.72
N LEU A 94 -6.26 0.59 -9.81
CA LEU A 94 -5.92 2.01 -9.74
C LEU A 94 -7.09 2.85 -9.25
N HIS A 95 -8.29 2.56 -9.74
CA HIS A 95 -9.50 3.29 -9.34
C HIS A 95 -9.77 3.14 -7.85
N VAL A 96 -9.69 1.91 -7.33
CA VAL A 96 -9.88 1.65 -5.90
C VAL A 96 -8.85 2.41 -5.07
N ALA A 97 -7.58 2.37 -5.48
CA ALA A 97 -6.52 3.06 -4.76
C ALA A 97 -6.74 4.58 -4.75
N ARG A 98 -7.15 5.16 -5.88
CA ARG A 98 -7.45 6.59 -5.97
C ARG A 98 -8.60 7.00 -5.07
N GLN A 99 -9.66 6.19 -5.04
CA GLN A 99 -10.81 6.46 -4.16
C GLN A 99 -10.40 6.45 -2.69
N ARG A 100 -9.62 5.45 -2.30
CA ARG A 100 -9.18 5.31 -0.91
C ARG A 100 -8.24 6.46 -0.51
N LEU A 101 -7.36 6.88 -1.41
CA LEU A 101 -6.51 8.03 -1.15
C LEU A 101 -7.33 9.28 -0.95
N ARG A 102 -8.35 9.50 -1.79
CA ARG A 102 -9.24 10.66 -1.66
C ARG A 102 -9.94 10.68 -0.30
N LEU A 103 -10.47 9.53 0.12
CA LEU A 103 -11.11 9.41 1.43
C LEU A 103 -10.13 9.72 2.56
N LEU A 104 -8.91 9.21 2.46
CA LEU A 104 -7.86 9.46 3.44
C LEU A 104 -7.56 10.96 3.55
N ILE A 105 -7.35 11.62 2.42
CA ILE A 105 -7.05 13.05 2.40
C ILE A 105 -8.20 13.85 3.00
N ASN A 106 -9.43 13.51 2.67
CA ASN A 106 -10.61 14.18 3.22
C ASN A 106 -10.73 13.99 4.73
N GLN A 107 -10.47 12.77 5.22
CA GLN A 107 -10.50 12.49 6.66
C GLN A 107 -9.43 13.29 7.40
N ARG A 108 -8.23 13.37 6.83
CA ARG A 108 -7.15 14.14 7.43
C ARG A 108 -7.48 15.63 7.47
N ALA A 109 -8.07 16.16 6.43
CA ALA A 109 -8.50 17.56 6.38
C ALA A 109 -9.54 17.87 7.47
N ARG A 110 -10.47 16.97 7.72
CA ARG A 110 -11.48 17.13 8.77
C ARG A 110 -10.86 17.16 10.16
N ARG A 111 -9.82 16.36 10.40
CA ARG A 111 -9.14 16.31 11.70
C ARG A 111 -8.42 17.62 12.02
N LYS A 112 -7.99 18.36 11.01
CA LYS A 112 -7.31 19.63 11.17
C LYS A 112 -8.26 20.82 11.33
N GLY A 113 -9.49 20.62 10.95
CA GLY A 113 -10.53 21.62 11.08
C GLY A 113 -11.22 21.51 12.42
#